data_2808b4e12843d8a7d6e4a2590196c163
#
_entry.id   2808b4e12843d8a7d6e4a2590196c163
#
_cell.length_a   1.000
_cell.length_b   1.000
_cell.length_c   1.000
_cell.angle_alpha   90.00
_cell.angle_beta   90.00
_cell.angle_gamma   90.00
#
_symmetry.space_group_name_H-M   'P 1'
#
loop_
_entity.id
_entity.type
_entity.pdbx_description
1 polymer ?
#
loop_
_entity_poly.entity_id
_entity_poly.type
_entity_poly.pdbx_seq_one_letter_code
_entity_poly.pdbx_strand_id
1 'polypeptide(L)'
;YKQMAVAFFDRVYEIAPVYRAEKHATSRHINEYIGLGFEMGYIDSMYDVMKMEIAMLKSIFEYIKENYQNELKILDADVPEIKEVPSIKFADAIELLRGGEGSGKKFDLDPEDEVNLGKYAKEKYDSDFIFVTHFPSSKPPFYAMNSREDPREAYKFDLLFRGLEITSGGQRIHDYNELLEKMKRYHMEEGDLGAYTDIFKYGMPPHGGLGIGLERLLMKLLNKNNIRETSLFPRDI
;
A
#
# COMPACT_ATOMS: atom_id res chain seq x y z
N TYR A 1 -11.41 4.64 10.13
CA TYR A 1 -11.75 3.91 11.36
C TYR A 1 -10.52 3.24 12.00
N LYS A 2 -9.61 2.64 11.22
CA LYS A 2 -8.39 2.02 11.76
C LYS A 2 -7.51 3.03 12.50
N GLN A 3 -7.32 4.23 11.97
CA GLN A 3 -6.55 5.28 12.65
C GLN A 3 -7.21 5.72 13.95
N MET A 4 -8.54 5.88 13.96
CA MET A 4 -9.27 6.21 15.20
C MET A 4 -9.17 5.07 16.25
N ALA A 5 -9.23 3.82 15.80
CA ALA A 5 -9.15 2.68 16.71
C ALA A 5 -7.76 2.53 17.36
N VAL A 6 -6.69 2.95 16.69
CA VAL A 6 -5.32 2.93 17.22
C VAL A 6 -5.13 3.87 18.43
N ALA A 7 -5.99 4.88 18.60
CA ALA A 7 -5.98 5.69 19.81
C ALA A 7 -6.31 4.90 21.09
N PHE A 8 -6.96 3.74 20.95
CA PHE A 8 -7.39 2.88 22.07
C PHE A 8 -6.73 1.51 22.06
N PHE A 9 -6.30 1.05 20.89
CA PHE A 9 -5.71 -0.28 20.68
C PHE A 9 -4.37 -0.13 19.98
N ASP A 10 -3.34 -0.80 20.46
CA ASP A 10 -2.00 -0.72 19.91
C ASP A 10 -1.94 -1.18 18.45
N ARG A 11 -2.75 -2.18 18.10
CA ARG A 11 -2.83 -2.76 16.76
C ARG A 11 -4.25 -3.13 16.42
N VAL A 12 -4.66 -2.79 15.22
CA VAL A 12 -5.98 -3.12 14.69
C VAL A 12 -5.86 -3.64 13.27
N TYR A 13 -6.75 -4.55 12.89
CA TYR A 13 -6.86 -5.00 11.50
C TYR A 13 -8.33 -5.07 11.09
N GLU A 14 -8.54 -5.04 9.78
CA GLU A 14 -9.86 -5.15 9.18
C GLU A 14 -9.76 -5.95 7.89
N ILE A 15 -10.71 -6.85 7.68
CA ILE A 15 -10.92 -7.55 6.41
C ILE A 15 -12.35 -7.27 6.03
N ALA A 16 -12.57 -6.46 4.99
CA ALA A 16 -13.90 -5.98 4.64
C ALA A 16 -14.04 -5.69 3.14
N PRO A 17 -15.27 -5.74 2.59
CA PRO A 17 -15.55 -5.25 1.26
C PRO A 17 -15.25 -3.75 1.16
N VAL A 18 -14.58 -3.37 0.08
CA VAL A 18 -14.29 -1.97 -0.28
C VAL A 18 -14.98 -1.68 -1.61
N TYR A 19 -15.66 -0.55 -1.66
CA TYR A 19 -16.39 -0.09 -2.83
C TYR A 19 -15.72 1.16 -3.41
N ARG A 20 -15.43 1.13 -4.70
CA ARG A 20 -14.87 2.28 -5.42
C ARG A 20 -15.65 2.53 -6.70
N ALA A 21 -15.99 3.77 -6.98
CA ALA A 21 -16.52 4.19 -8.27
C ALA A 21 -15.34 4.40 -9.25
N GLU A 22 -14.80 3.31 -9.76
CA GLU A 22 -13.70 3.37 -10.74
C GLU A 22 -14.21 3.98 -12.05
N LYS A 23 -13.42 4.89 -12.61
CA LYS A 23 -13.78 5.58 -13.87
C LYS A 23 -13.39 4.80 -15.12
N HIS A 24 -12.60 3.74 -14.96
CA HIS A 24 -12.00 3.00 -16.06
C HIS A 24 -12.12 1.49 -15.85
N ALA A 25 -12.62 0.79 -16.87
CA ALA A 25 -12.62 -0.66 -16.91
C ALA A 25 -11.24 -1.16 -17.40
N THR A 26 -10.35 -1.46 -16.48
CA THR A 26 -9.04 -2.05 -16.81
C THR A 26 -8.91 -3.45 -16.23
N SER A 27 -7.92 -4.21 -16.67
CA SER A 27 -7.65 -5.56 -16.15
C SER A 27 -7.23 -5.61 -14.66
N ARG A 28 -6.95 -4.46 -14.04
CA ARG A 28 -6.45 -4.34 -12.66
C ARG A 28 -7.41 -3.60 -11.71
N HIS A 29 -8.62 -3.24 -12.17
CA HIS A 29 -9.63 -2.52 -11.39
C HIS A 29 -10.98 -3.21 -11.44
N ILE A 30 -11.64 -3.27 -10.29
CA ILE A 30 -13.04 -3.67 -10.08
C ILE A 30 -13.66 -2.72 -9.04
N ASN A 31 -14.99 -2.58 -9.07
CA ASN A 31 -15.68 -1.62 -8.21
C ASN A 31 -15.93 -2.13 -6.79
N GLU A 32 -15.82 -3.43 -6.57
CA GLU A 32 -15.93 -4.07 -5.26
C GLU A 32 -14.79 -5.09 -5.11
N TYR A 33 -14.02 -4.97 -4.02
CA TYR A 33 -12.93 -5.88 -3.70
C TYR A 33 -12.81 -6.07 -2.18
N ILE A 34 -12.09 -7.08 -1.74
CA ILE A 34 -11.80 -7.27 -0.32
C ILE A 34 -10.53 -6.52 0.04
N GLY A 35 -10.66 -5.57 0.96
CA GLY A 35 -9.53 -4.91 1.58
C GLY A 35 -9.07 -5.68 2.81
N LEU A 36 -7.78 -6.00 2.85
CA LEU A 36 -7.09 -6.50 4.03
C LEU A 36 -6.17 -5.40 4.52
N GLY A 37 -6.42 -4.89 5.71
CA GLY A 37 -5.64 -3.77 6.19
C GLY A 37 -5.39 -3.82 7.69
N PHE A 38 -4.30 -3.20 8.12
CA PHE A 38 -4.03 -2.98 9.53
C PHE A 38 -3.51 -1.57 9.79
N GLU A 39 -3.55 -1.17 11.05
CA GLU A 39 -2.94 0.04 11.58
C GLU A 39 -2.24 -0.30 12.89
N MET A 40 -1.05 0.28 13.14
CA MET A 40 -0.23 0.06 14.34
C MET A 40 0.12 1.41 14.97
N GLY A 41 -0.08 1.51 16.28
CA GLY A 41 0.44 2.59 17.10
C GLY A 41 1.84 2.32 17.63
N TYR A 42 2.45 3.36 18.21
CA TYR A 42 3.76 3.32 18.85
C TYR A 42 4.88 2.84 17.94
N ILE A 43 4.81 3.23 16.66
CA ILE A 43 5.85 2.95 15.68
C ILE A 43 6.97 4.01 15.75
N ASP A 44 8.18 3.60 15.45
CA ASP A 44 9.31 4.51 15.27
C ASP A 44 9.33 5.11 13.86
N SER A 45 8.89 4.33 12.86
CA SER A 45 8.90 4.74 11.46
C SER A 45 7.94 3.91 10.59
N MET A 46 7.74 4.33 9.33
CA MET A 46 6.98 3.54 8.35
C MET A 46 7.59 2.15 8.10
N TYR A 47 8.89 1.98 8.37
CA TYR A 47 9.57 0.70 8.20
C TYR A 47 9.06 -0.39 9.17
N ASP A 48 8.49 -0.01 10.32
CA ASP A 48 7.85 -0.97 11.24
C ASP A 48 6.58 -1.56 10.64
N VAL A 49 5.81 -0.72 9.91
CA VAL A 49 4.64 -1.16 9.16
C VAL A 49 5.03 -2.10 8.02
N MET A 50 6.08 -1.74 7.25
CA MET A 50 6.61 -2.58 6.17
C MET A 50 7.12 -3.93 6.68
N LYS A 51 7.83 -3.97 7.82
CA LYS A 51 8.27 -5.22 8.46
C LYS A 51 7.08 -6.10 8.86
N MET A 52 6.05 -5.51 9.45
CA MET A 52 4.83 -6.25 9.83
C MET A 52 4.12 -6.81 8.60
N GLU A 53 4.04 -6.05 7.51
CA GLU A 53 3.46 -6.52 6.24
C GLU A 53 4.20 -7.75 5.72
N ILE A 54 5.53 -7.70 5.65
CA ILE A 54 6.34 -8.83 5.20
C ILE A 54 6.17 -10.05 6.10
N ALA A 55 6.13 -9.87 7.42
CA ALA A 55 5.90 -10.97 8.36
C ALA A 55 4.51 -11.60 8.14
N MET A 56 3.49 -10.80 7.94
CA MET A 56 2.13 -11.24 7.63
C MET A 56 2.06 -12.00 6.31
N LEU A 57 2.64 -11.47 5.23
CA LEU A 57 2.64 -12.13 3.91
C LEU A 57 3.41 -13.46 3.95
N LYS A 58 4.55 -13.53 4.66
CA LYS A 58 5.29 -14.79 4.88
C LYS A 58 4.38 -15.82 5.54
N SER A 59 3.74 -15.48 6.65
CA SER A 59 2.84 -16.38 7.37
C SER A 59 1.67 -16.84 6.50
N ILE A 60 1.06 -15.95 5.71
CA ILE A 60 -0.02 -16.29 4.78
C ILE A 60 0.49 -17.28 3.72
N PHE A 61 1.63 -17.03 3.13
CA PHE A 61 2.17 -17.89 2.06
C PHE A 61 2.61 -19.26 2.58
N GLU A 62 3.22 -19.32 3.76
CA GLU A 62 3.54 -20.58 4.44
C GLU A 62 2.27 -21.37 4.72
N TYR A 63 1.25 -20.74 5.28
CA TYR A 63 -0.03 -21.38 5.55
C TYR A 63 -0.70 -21.93 4.28
N ILE A 64 -0.68 -21.17 3.17
CA ILE A 64 -1.21 -21.60 1.88
C ILE A 64 -0.43 -22.82 1.35
N LYS A 65 0.90 -22.80 1.40
CA LYS A 65 1.74 -23.92 0.97
C LYS A 65 1.46 -25.20 1.76
N GLU A 66 1.25 -25.08 3.06
CA GLU A 66 1.02 -26.23 3.93
C GLU A 66 -0.38 -26.83 3.76
N ASN A 67 -1.40 -26.00 3.60
CA ASN A 67 -2.80 -26.41 3.74
C ASN A 67 -3.57 -26.51 2.41
N TYR A 68 -3.07 -25.92 1.30
CA TYR A 68 -3.79 -25.81 0.02
C TYR A 68 -3.00 -26.38 -1.17
N GLN A 69 -2.22 -27.44 -0.95
CA GLN A 69 -1.36 -28.04 -1.98
C GLN A 69 -2.14 -28.55 -3.21
N ASN A 70 -3.35 -29.10 -3.01
CA ASN A 70 -4.18 -29.59 -4.10
C ASN A 70 -4.71 -28.42 -4.95
N GLU A 71 -5.18 -27.35 -4.30
CA GLU A 71 -5.69 -26.15 -4.94
C GLU A 71 -4.58 -25.44 -5.72
N LEU A 72 -3.40 -25.31 -5.13
CA LEU A 72 -2.23 -24.73 -5.80
C LEU A 72 -1.88 -25.53 -7.07
N LYS A 73 -1.92 -26.86 -7.00
CA LYS A 73 -1.65 -27.73 -8.15
C LYS A 73 -2.73 -27.59 -9.24
N ILE A 74 -4.02 -27.57 -8.85
CA ILE A 74 -5.14 -27.41 -9.79
C ILE A 74 -5.07 -26.05 -10.51
N LEU A 75 -4.69 -24.99 -9.77
CA LEU A 75 -4.63 -23.62 -10.26
C LEU A 75 -3.30 -23.27 -10.93
N ASP A 76 -2.34 -24.20 -10.95
CA ASP A 76 -0.97 -23.98 -11.43
C ASP A 76 -0.34 -22.72 -10.80
N ALA A 77 -0.53 -22.61 -9.48
CA ALA A 77 -0.10 -21.46 -8.72
C ALA A 77 1.29 -21.66 -8.12
N ASP A 78 2.15 -20.65 -8.29
CA ASP A 78 3.49 -20.60 -7.70
C ASP A 78 3.51 -19.59 -6.56
N VAL A 79 3.57 -20.12 -5.33
CA VAL A 79 3.69 -19.29 -4.11
C VAL A 79 5.15 -19.02 -3.83
N PRO A 80 5.64 -17.76 -4.00
CA PRO A 80 7.04 -17.47 -3.83
C PRO A 80 7.50 -17.60 -2.38
N GLU A 81 8.80 -17.81 -2.20
CA GLU A 81 9.45 -17.61 -0.92
C GLU A 81 9.80 -16.13 -0.77
N ILE A 82 9.37 -15.52 0.32
CA ILE A 82 9.71 -14.13 0.61
C ILE A 82 11.01 -14.11 1.43
N LYS A 83 12.13 -13.83 0.79
CA LYS A 83 13.44 -13.65 1.43
C LYS A 83 13.56 -12.22 1.96
N GLU A 84 14.48 -11.45 1.43
CA GLU A 84 14.61 -10.02 1.65
C GLU A 84 13.83 -9.27 0.56
N VAL A 85 13.05 -8.27 0.96
CA VAL A 85 12.31 -7.43 0.03
C VAL A 85 13.07 -6.12 -0.18
N PRO A 86 13.57 -5.85 -1.40
CA PRO A 86 14.27 -4.60 -1.68
C PRO A 86 13.32 -3.41 -1.59
N SER A 87 13.89 -2.24 -1.30
CA SER A 87 13.18 -0.96 -1.33
C SER A 87 13.93 0.07 -2.16
N ILE A 88 13.19 0.94 -2.82
CA ILE A 88 13.72 2.06 -3.60
C ILE A 88 12.88 3.31 -3.32
N LYS A 89 13.51 4.49 -3.22
CA LYS A 89 12.75 5.73 -3.15
C LYS A 89 12.08 6.03 -4.49
N PHE A 90 10.92 6.67 -4.46
CA PHE A 90 10.17 7.04 -5.66
C PHE A 90 11.03 7.84 -6.66
N ALA A 91 11.79 8.83 -6.17
CA ALA A 91 12.67 9.65 -7.02
C ALA A 91 13.73 8.79 -7.74
N ASP A 92 14.38 7.88 -7.00
CA ASP A 92 15.41 6.98 -7.54
C ASP A 92 14.80 5.96 -8.52
N ALA A 93 13.55 5.52 -8.25
CA ALA A 93 12.81 4.62 -9.15
C ALA A 93 12.52 5.32 -10.49
N ILE A 94 12.07 6.56 -10.47
CA ILE A 94 11.81 7.32 -11.69
C ILE A 94 13.11 7.60 -12.46
N GLU A 95 14.20 7.91 -11.79
CA GLU A 95 15.52 8.08 -12.40
C GLU A 95 16.00 6.78 -13.06
N LEU A 96 15.89 5.65 -12.35
CA LEU A 96 16.24 4.32 -12.86
C LEU A 96 15.48 3.96 -14.14
N LEU A 97 14.17 4.23 -14.16
CA LEU A 97 13.29 3.84 -15.28
C LEU A 97 13.46 4.73 -16.51
N ARG A 98 13.92 5.96 -16.37
CA ARG A 98 13.90 6.98 -17.42
C ARG A 98 15.27 7.54 -17.80
N GLY A 99 16.34 7.08 -17.15
CA GLY A 99 17.70 7.51 -17.46
C GLY A 99 17.94 9.02 -17.29
N GLY A 100 17.22 9.68 -16.38
CA GLY A 100 17.33 11.11 -16.14
C GLY A 100 16.62 12.01 -17.17
N GLU A 101 16.15 11.47 -18.28
CA GLU A 101 15.36 12.22 -19.27
C GLU A 101 13.87 12.18 -18.88
N GLY A 102 13.31 13.35 -18.54
CA GLY A 102 11.88 13.51 -18.36
C GLY A 102 11.34 13.26 -16.95
N SER A 103 12.08 13.58 -15.90
CA SER A 103 11.57 13.71 -14.52
C SER A 103 10.52 14.84 -14.33
N GLY A 104 9.88 15.24 -15.43
CA GLY A 104 8.79 16.18 -15.43
C GLY A 104 7.67 15.68 -14.51
N LYS A 105 7.53 16.29 -13.35
CA LYS A 105 6.39 16.29 -12.40
C LYS A 105 5.52 15.02 -12.39
N LYS A 106 6.14 13.83 -12.31
CA LYS A 106 5.40 12.61 -12.04
C LYS A 106 5.20 12.49 -10.53
N PHE A 107 3.99 12.18 -10.12
CA PHE A 107 3.62 12.09 -8.70
C PHE A 107 3.23 10.67 -8.29
N ASP A 108 3.20 9.74 -9.26
CA ASP A 108 2.81 8.35 -9.09
C ASP A 108 3.43 7.45 -10.14
N LEU A 109 3.46 6.13 -9.89
CA LEU A 109 3.84 5.13 -10.87
C LEU A 109 2.66 4.87 -11.82
N ASP A 110 2.95 4.69 -13.10
CA ASP A 110 1.99 4.12 -14.03
C ASP A 110 2.17 2.59 -14.14
N PRO A 111 1.24 1.87 -14.80
CA PRO A 111 1.32 0.43 -14.91
C PRO A 111 2.60 -0.10 -15.56
N GLU A 112 3.21 0.66 -16.47
CA GLU A 112 4.45 0.29 -17.12
C GLU A 112 5.65 0.44 -16.17
N ASP A 113 5.67 1.50 -15.37
CA ASP A 113 6.68 1.70 -14.32
C ASP A 113 6.65 0.53 -13.31
N GLU A 114 5.46 0.12 -12.85
CA GLU A 114 5.31 -1.00 -11.92
C GLU A 114 5.85 -2.31 -12.51
N VAL A 115 5.53 -2.62 -13.76
CA VAL A 115 6.03 -3.80 -14.46
C VAL A 115 7.55 -3.77 -14.58
N ASN A 116 8.13 -2.64 -14.94
CA ASN A 116 9.57 -2.49 -15.12
C ASN A 116 10.31 -2.57 -13.76
N LEU A 117 9.75 -2.00 -12.68
CA LEU A 117 10.29 -2.16 -11.32
C LEU A 117 10.21 -3.61 -10.85
N GLY A 118 9.13 -4.34 -11.18
CA GLY A 118 9.02 -5.76 -10.89
C GLY A 118 10.11 -6.59 -11.59
N LYS A 119 10.39 -6.30 -12.86
CA LYS A 119 11.52 -6.93 -13.60
C LYS A 119 12.87 -6.61 -12.95
N TYR A 120 13.11 -5.34 -12.66
CA TYR A 120 14.32 -4.89 -11.96
C TYR A 120 14.53 -5.62 -10.62
N ALA A 121 13.47 -5.75 -9.82
CA ALA A 121 13.54 -6.47 -8.54
C ALA A 121 13.89 -7.96 -8.76
N LYS A 122 13.30 -8.60 -9.75
CA LYS A 122 13.57 -9.99 -10.09
C LYS A 122 14.99 -10.20 -10.59
N GLU A 123 15.46 -9.38 -11.50
CA GLU A 123 16.79 -9.50 -12.12
C GLU A 123 17.92 -9.20 -11.14
N LYS A 124 17.76 -8.14 -10.32
CA LYS A 124 18.85 -7.66 -9.46
C LYS A 124 18.88 -8.34 -8.08
N TYR A 125 17.72 -8.70 -7.53
CA TYR A 125 17.59 -9.19 -6.15
C TYR A 125 16.97 -10.58 -6.04
N ASP A 126 16.61 -11.21 -7.17
CA ASP A 126 15.81 -12.46 -7.21
C ASP A 126 14.55 -12.36 -6.33
N SER A 127 13.93 -11.18 -6.30
CA SER A 127 12.74 -10.92 -5.50
C SER A 127 11.51 -10.72 -6.37
N ASP A 128 10.41 -11.35 -6.00
CA ASP A 128 9.10 -11.13 -6.62
C ASP A 128 8.43 -9.85 -6.08
N PHE A 129 9.03 -9.21 -5.06
CA PHE A 129 8.51 -8.03 -4.37
C PHE A 129 9.49 -6.87 -4.41
N ILE A 130 8.98 -5.65 -4.41
CA ILE A 130 9.75 -4.42 -4.18
C ILE A 130 8.89 -3.36 -3.53
N PHE A 131 9.42 -2.70 -2.50
CA PHE A 131 8.82 -1.49 -1.95
C PHE A 131 9.25 -0.27 -2.74
N VAL A 132 8.30 0.62 -3.05
CA VAL A 132 8.57 1.98 -3.47
C VAL A 132 8.16 2.91 -2.35
N THR A 133 9.06 3.79 -1.92
CA THR A 133 8.91 4.60 -0.71
C THR A 133 9.09 6.09 -1.00
N HIS A 134 8.75 6.95 -0.05
CA HIS A 134 9.01 8.39 -0.14
C HIS A 134 8.41 9.04 -1.38
N PHE A 135 7.10 8.85 -1.55
CA PHE A 135 6.36 9.50 -2.65
C PHE A 135 6.32 11.03 -2.46
N PRO A 136 6.18 11.81 -3.56
CA PRO A 136 6.04 13.26 -3.47
C PRO A 136 4.88 13.67 -2.57
N SER A 137 5.13 14.56 -1.61
CA SER A 137 4.17 14.93 -0.54
C SER A 137 2.88 15.61 -1.02
N SER A 138 2.83 16.01 -2.28
CA SER A 138 1.66 16.65 -2.91
C SER A 138 0.55 15.67 -3.31
N LYS A 139 0.83 14.34 -3.33
CA LYS A 139 -0.14 13.35 -3.82
C LYS A 139 -0.78 12.46 -2.75
N PRO A 140 -0.09 12.01 -1.67
CA PRO A 140 -0.68 11.16 -0.66
C PRO A 140 -1.91 11.80 0.00
N PRO A 141 -2.78 11.01 0.65
CA PRO A 141 -3.88 11.52 1.43
C PRO A 141 -3.43 12.56 2.47
N PHE A 142 -4.31 13.47 2.83
CA PHE A 142 -4.03 14.57 3.77
C PHE A 142 -3.45 14.09 5.11
N TYR A 143 -3.77 12.87 5.53
CA TYR A 143 -3.30 12.28 6.80
C TYR A 143 -1.91 11.64 6.71
N ALA A 144 -1.30 11.52 5.54
CA ALA A 144 0.04 10.96 5.40
C ALA A 144 1.09 11.94 5.94
N MET A 145 2.04 11.45 6.75
CA MET A 145 3.10 12.28 7.32
C MET A 145 4.15 12.64 6.27
N ASN A 146 4.56 13.91 6.24
CA ASN A 146 5.70 14.30 5.41
C ASN A 146 7.01 13.83 6.04
N SER A 147 8.02 13.56 5.20
CA SER A 147 9.36 13.26 5.66
C SER A 147 9.93 14.43 6.48
N ARG A 148 10.64 14.09 7.56
CA ARG A 148 11.33 15.08 8.38
C ARG A 148 12.65 15.53 7.74
N GLU A 149 13.26 14.67 6.91
CA GLU A 149 14.48 14.97 6.17
C GLU A 149 14.22 15.82 4.95
N ASP A 150 13.18 15.52 4.19
CA ASP A 150 12.75 16.28 3.01
C ASP A 150 11.22 16.45 2.99
N PRO A 151 10.69 17.62 3.39
CA PRO A 151 9.23 17.85 3.41
C PRO A 151 8.53 17.75 2.04
N ARG A 152 9.27 17.65 0.93
CA ARG A 152 8.73 17.40 -0.41
C ARG A 152 8.35 15.93 -0.60
N GLU A 153 8.84 15.05 0.25
CA GLU A 153 8.52 13.62 0.30
C GLU A 153 7.52 13.33 1.43
N ALA A 154 6.76 12.26 1.31
CA ALA A 154 5.92 11.72 2.37
C ALA A 154 6.40 10.32 2.75
N TYR A 155 6.21 9.95 4.01
CA TYR A 155 6.45 8.59 4.50
C TYR A 155 5.32 7.64 4.04
N LYS A 156 5.12 7.62 2.71
CA LYS A 156 4.24 6.70 2.00
C LYS A 156 5.09 5.59 1.38
N PHE A 157 4.54 4.39 1.35
CA PHE A 157 5.09 3.28 0.57
C PHE A 157 4.00 2.54 -0.18
N ASP A 158 4.38 1.92 -1.29
CA ASP A 158 3.59 0.93 -2.00
C ASP A 158 4.42 -0.35 -2.12
N LEU A 159 3.78 -1.52 -1.99
CA LEU A 159 4.40 -2.81 -2.25
C LEU A 159 3.95 -3.33 -3.60
N LEU A 160 4.90 -3.56 -4.48
CA LEU A 160 4.67 -4.22 -5.76
C LEU A 160 4.96 -5.71 -5.61
N PHE A 161 4.06 -6.54 -6.12
CA PHE A 161 4.22 -7.99 -6.26
C PHE A 161 4.14 -8.37 -7.74
N ARG A 162 5.23 -8.93 -8.27
CA ARG A 162 5.35 -9.30 -9.69
C ARG A 162 4.89 -8.17 -10.63
N GLY A 163 5.34 -6.93 -10.34
CA GLY A 163 5.04 -5.76 -11.16
C GLY A 163 3.60 -5.24 -11.07
N LEU A 164 2.91 -5.47 -9.96
CA LEU A 164 1.60 -4.90 -9.67
C LEU A 164 1.57 -4.36 -8.23
N GLU A 165 1.12 -3.14 -8.04
CA GLU A 165 0.83 -2.59 -6.72
C GLU A 165 -0.29 -3.40 -6.06
N ILE A 166 0.04 -4.09 -4.97
CA ILE A 166 -0.92 -4.85 -4.15
C ILE A 166 -1.28 -4.11 -2.86
N THR A 167 -0.40 -3.24 -2.38
CA THR A 167 -0.53 -2.53 -1.11
C THR A 167 -0.17 -1.06 -1.26
N SER A 168 -0.91 -0.21 -0.56
CA SER A 168 -0.51 1.16 -0.26
C SER A 168 -0.56 1.40 1.24
N GLY A 169 0.50 1.99 1.78
CA GLY A 169 0.66 2.23 3.21
C GLY A 169 1.50 3.45 3.54
N GLY A 170 1.73 3.68 4.82
CA GLY A 170 2.60 4.76 5.27
C GLY A 170 2.45 5.11 6.74
N GLN A 171 3.30 6.00 7.20
CA GLN A 171 3.20 6.65 8.50
C GLN A 171 2.19 7.80 8.42
N ARG A 172 1.40 7.95 9.47
CA ARG A 172 0.35 8.96 9.56
C ARG A 172 0.83 10.15 10.38
N ILE A 173 0.25 11.30 10.12
CA ILE A 173 0.37 12.44 11.03
C ILE A 173 -0.27 12.05 12.35
N HIS A 174 0.38 12.34 13.46
CA HIS A 174 -0.17 12.11 14.81
C HIS A 174 -0.27 13.40 15.63
N ASP A 175 0.41 14.47 15.21
CA ASP A 175 0.24 15.79 15.81
C ASP A 175 -1.02 16.47 15.26
N TYR A 176 -1.86 16.99 16.19
CA TYR A 176 -3.13 17.64 15.84
C TYR A 176 -2.93 18.89 14.98
N ASN A 177 -1.96 19.73 15.31
CA ASN A 177 -1.76 20.98 14.59
C ASN A 177 -1.20 20.73 13.18
N GLU A 178 -0.27 19.77 13.06
CA GLU A 178 0.28 19.33 11.77
C GLU A 178 -0.84 18.77 10.87
N LEU A 179 -1.77 17.99 11.46
CA LEU A 179 -2.94 17.48 10.73
C LEU A 179 -3.82 18.60 10.19
N LEU A 180 -4.17 19.58 11.04
CA LEU A 180 -5.01 20.72 10.61
C LEU A 180 -4.33 21.57 9.54
N GLU A 181 -3.03 21.82 9.66
CA GLU A 181 -2.28 22.54 8.63
C GLU A 181 -2.29 21.81 7.29
N LYS A 182 -2.15 20.48 7.32
CA LYS A 182 -2.21 19.68 6.10
C LYS A 182 -3.61 19.62 5.52
N MET A 183 -4.66 19.48 6.34
CA MET A 183 -6.06 19.55 5.89
C MET A 183 -6.36 20.86 5.16
N LYS A 184 -5.90 22.01 5.68
CA LYS A 184 -6.05 23.32 5.01
C LYS A 184 -5.44 23.34 3.61
N ARG A 185 -4.27 22.71 3.41
CA ARG A 185 -3.64 22.60 2.08
C ARG A 185 -4.48 21.76 1.09
N TYR A 186 -5.32 20.88 1.62
CA TYR A 186 -6.28 20.07 0.84
C TYR A 186 -7.66 20.71 0.75
N HIS A 187 -7.79 22.00 1.13
CA HIS A 187 -9.07 22.74 1.14
C HIS A 187 -10.14 22.09 2.02
N MET A 188 -9.71 21.48 3.12
CA MET A 188 -10.58 20.86 4.13
C MET A 188 -10.61 21.74 5.39
N GLU A 189 -11.79 21.82 6.02
CA GLU A 189 -11.96 22.46 7.32
C GLU A 189 -11.96 21.44 8.45
N GLU A 190 -11.66 21.87 9.68
CA GLU A 190 -11.66 21.00 10.86
C GLU A 190 -13.01 20.29 11.06
N GLY A 191 -14.11 20.98 10.78
CA GLY A 191 -15.48 20.46 10.92
C GLY A 191 -15.87 19.36 9.93
N ASP A 192 -15.16 19.25 8.81
CA ASP A 192 -15.48 18.27 7.76
C ASP A 192 -15.31 16.82 8.24
N LEU A 193 -14.39 16.60 9.20
CA LEU A 193 -14.07 15.29 9.78
C LEU A 193 -14.04 15.37 11.32
N GLY A 194 -14.98 16.06 11.94
CA GLY A 194 -14.96 16.42 13.36
C GLY A 194 -14.62 15.26 14.30
N ALA A 195 -15.32 14.12 14.20
CA ALA A 195 -15.03 12.96 15.06
C ALA A 195 -13.61 12.38 14.84
N TYR A 196 -13.09 12.47 13.62
CA TYR A 196 -11.74 12.02 13.32
C TYR A 196 -10.69 12.99 13.88
N THR A 197 -10.85 14.29 13.66
CA THR A 197 -9.90 15.32 14.14
C THR A 197 -9.91 15.45 15.66
N ASP A 198 -11.07 15.26 16.31
CA ASP A 198 -11.21 15.36 17.77
C ASP A 198 -10.33 14.38 18.53
N ILE A 199 -10.15 13.16 18.01
CA ILE A 199 -9.35 12.15 18.69
C ILE A 199 -7.88 12.57 18.81
N PHE A 200 -7.37 13.36 17.85
CA PHE A 200 -6.00 13.87 17.87
C PHE A 200 -5.77 14.92 18.96
N LYS A 201 -6.82 15.64 19.37
CA LYS A 201 -6.76 16.62 20.48
C LYS A 201 -6.38 15.98 21.81
N TYR A 202 -6.75 14.72 22.01
CA TYR A 202 -6.53 13.98 23.25
C TYR A 202 -5.22 13.17 23.26
N GLY A 203 -4.47 13.20 22.17
CA GLY A 203 -3.18 12.54 22.05
C GLY A 203 -3.27 11.25 21.21
N MET A 204 -2.85 11.36 19.95
CA MET A 204 -2.70 10.22 19.06
C MET A 204 -1.26 9.71 19.12
N PRO A 205 -1.00 8.40 19.35
CA PRO A 205 0.36 7.89 19.28
C PRO A 205 0.91 7.97 17.84
N PRO A 206 2.25 8.03 17.66
CA PRO A 206 2.84 7.78 16.36
C PRO A 206 2.30 6.48 15.78
N HIS A 207 1.73 6.52 14.58
CA HIS A 207 1.06 5.36 13.99
C HIS A 207 1.23 5.31 12.50
N GLY A 208 0.97 4.15 11.93
CA GLY A 208 0.97 3.88 10.51
C GLY A 208 0.26 2.60 10.18
N GLY A 209 -0.04 2.43 8.92
CA GLY A 209 -0.76 1.26 8.47
C GLY A 209 -0.85 1.18 6.96
N LEU A 210 -1.61 0.21 6.50
CA LEU A 210 -1.73 -0.11 5.08
C LEU A 210 -3.10 -0.69 4.72
N GLY A 211 -3.30 -0.83 3.42
CA GLY A 211 -4.40 -1.59 2.83
C GLY A 211 -3.90 -2.42 1.66
N ILE A 212 -4.21 -3.71 1.68
CA ILE A 212 -3.92 -4.68 0.61
C ILE A 212 -5.22 -4.95 -0.15
N GLY A 213 -5.18 -4.93 -1.48
CA GLY A 213 -6.26 -5.45 -2.32
C GLY A 213 -6.11 -6.96 -2.48
N LEU A 214 -7.02 -7.74 -1.87
CA LEU A 214 -6.92 -9.21 -1.89
C LEU A 214 -6.95 -9.76 -3.30
N GLU A 215 -7.80 -9.22 -4.17
CA GLU A 215 -7.92 -9.67 -5.55
C GLU A 215 -6.65 -9.38 -6.38
N ARG A 216 -5.95 -8.26 -6.12
CA ARG A 216 -4.65 -7.99 -6.75
C ARG A 216 -3.57 -8.96 -6.27
N LEU A 217 -3.54 -9.26 -4.97
CA LEU A 217 -2.63 -10.28 -4.41
C LEU A 217 -2.90 -11.64 -5.04
N LEU A 218 -4.17 -12.09 -5.09
CA LEU A 218 -4.56 -13.34 -5.71
C LEU A 218 -4.27 -13.37 -7.22
N MET A 219 -4.53 -12.27 -7.93
CA MET A 219 -4.24 -12.14 -9.36
C MET A 219 -2.78 -12.49 -9.67
N LYS A 220 -1.84 -11.96 -8.87
CA LYS A 220 -0.42 -12.24 -9.05
C LYS A 220 0.02 -13.60 -8.50
N LEU A 221 -0.58 -14.06 -7.41
CA LEU A 221 -0.31 -15.38 -6.85
C LEU A 221 -0.74 -16.50 -7.82
N LEU A 222 -1.89 -16.32 -8.47
CA LEU A 222 -2.47 -17.28 -9.42
C LEU A 222 -2.05 -17.03 -10.87
N ASN A 223 -1.09 -16.12 -11.10
CA ASN A 223 -0.59 -15.75 -12.43
C ASN A 223 -1.71 -15.39 -13.43
N LYS A 224 -2.73 -14.66 -12.97
CA LYS A 224 -3.83 -14.19 -13.81
C LYS A 224 -3.53 -12.82 -14.40
N ASN A 225 -4.12 -12.55 -15.57
CA ASN A 225 -3.94 -11.28 -16.29
C ASN A 225 -5.10 -10.30 -16.07
N ASN A 226 -6.20 -10.77 -15.48
CA ASN A 226 -7.39 -9.96 -15.24
C ASN A 226 -7.89 -10.20 -13.82
N ILE A 227 -8.06 -9.11 -13.07
CA ILE A 227 -8.52 -9.14 -11.67
C ILE A 227 -9.91 -9.80 -11.53
N ARG A 228 -10.74 -9.78 -12.59
CA ARG A 228 -12.06 -10.44 -12.60
C ARG A 228 -11.98 -11.95 -12.44
N GLU A 229 -10.85 -12.56 -12.77
CA GLU A 229 -10.61 -13.99 -12.57
C GLU A 229 -10.39 -14.39 -11.10
N THR A 230 -10.26 -13.42 -10.20
CA THR A 230 -10.06 -13.64 -8.78
C THR A 230 -11.31 -13.44 -7.92
N SER A 231 -12.44 -13.13 -8.55
CA SER A 231 -13.73 -12.98 -7.90
C SER A 231 -14.80 -13.83 -8.60
N LEU A 232 -15.66 -14.53 -7.83
CA LEU A 232 -16.76 -15.30 -8.40
C LEU A 232 -17.83 -14.42 -9.06
N PHE A 233 -18.04 -13.23 -8.52
CA PHE A 233 -19.04 -12.27 -8.99
C PHE A 233 -18.43 -10.89 -9.06
N PRO A 234 -17.52 -10.63 -10.03
CA PRO A 234 -16.85 -9.35 -10.11
C PRO A 234 -17.86 -8.24 -10.39
N ARG A 235 -17.86 -7.20 -9.56
CA ARG A 235 -18.67 -6.01 -9.78
C ARG A 235 -17.87 -5.01 -10.60
N ASP A 236 -18.38 -4.71 -11.76
CA ASP A 236 -17.79 -3.81 -12.75
C ASP A 236 -18.65 -2.56 -13.00
N ILE A 237 -18.21 -1.70 -13.93
CA ILE A 237 -18.95 -0.51 -14.37
C ILE A 237 -20.18 -0.92 -15.13
#